data_b90119554e2913c266a17fb027ea5592
#
_entry.id   b90119554e2913c266a17fb027ea5592
#
_cell.length_a   1.000
_cell.length_b   1.000
_cell.length_c   1.000
_cell.angle_alpha   90.00
_cell.angle_beta   90.00
_cell.angle_gamma   90.00
#
_symmetry.space_group_name_H-M   'P 1'
#
loop_
_entity.id
_entity.type
_entity.pdbx_description
1 polymer ?
#
loop_
_entity_poly.entity_id
_entity_poly.type
_entity_poly.pdbx_seq_one_letter_code
_entity_poly.pdbx_strand_id
1 'polypeptide(L)' 'MYAVKGFIFTEKDNVIHRIPLPDGLLAENHNEAHETFAAMGITQYMFRLIPVAIKEGE' A
#
# COMPACT_ATOMS: atom_id res chain seq x y z
N MET A 1 -12.55 5.96 3.61
CA MET A 1 -11.73 4.87 3.05
C MET A 1 -10.76 5.41 2.01
N TYR A 2 -9.58 4.84 1.96
CA TYR A 2 -8.54 5.31 1.06
C TYR A 2 -7.96 4.16 0.27
N ALA A 3 -7.61 4.43 -0.99
CA ALA A 3 -6.85 3.50 -1.79
C ALA A 3 -5.38 3.66 -1.43
N VAL A 4 -4.69 2.55 -1.22
CA VAL A 4 -3.27 2.56 -0.88
C VAL A 4 -2.49 2.40 -2.18
N LYS A 5 -1.74 3.42 -2.56
CA LYS A 5 -0.93 3.42 -3.78
C LYS A 5 0.51 3.67 -3.43
N GLY A 6 1.40 2.96 -4.08
CA GLY A 6 2.83 3.11 -3.82
C GLY A 6 3.61 1.92 -4.32
N PHE A 7 4.74 1.69 -3.66
CA PHE A 7 5.70 0.70 -4.09
C PHE A 7 6.31 -0.04 -2.92
N ILE A 8 6.68 -1.28 -3.17
CA ILE A 8 7.48 -2.07 -2.26
C ILE A 8 8.91 -2.08 -2.83
N PHE A 9 9.89 -1.91 -1.96
CA PHE A 9 11.28 -1.94 -2.37
C PHE A 9 11.91 -3.26 -1.94
N THR A 10 12.56 -3.92 -2.88
CA THR A 10 13.30 -5.15 -2.60
C THR A 10 14.73 -5.00 -3.11
N GLU A 11 15.66 -5.65 -2.44
CA GLU A 11 17.05 -5.64 -2.87
C GLU A 11 17.43 -7.03 -3.37
N LYS A 12 18.03 -7.07 -4.54
CA LYS A 12 18.53 -8.31 -5.11
C LYS A 12 19.79 -7.99 -5.91
N ASP A 13 20.86 -8.70 -5.61
CA ASP A 13 22.17 -8.52 -6.28
C ASP A 13 22.65 -7.07 -6.20
N ASN A 14 22.46 -6.44 -5.05
CA ASN A 14 22.83 -5.05 -4.79
C ASN A 14 22.07 -4.05 -5.64
N VAL A 15 20.93 -4.46 -6.20
CA VAL A 15 20.05 -3.59 -6.97
C VAL A 15 18.72 -3.50 -6.28
N ILE A 16 18.24 -2.27 -6.10
CA ILE A 16 16.92 -2.05 -5.48
C ILE A 16 15.87 -2.09 -6.57
N HIS A 17 14.91 -2.99 -6.40
CA HIS A 17 13.79 -3.12 -7.31
C HIS A 17 12.56 -2.50 -6.69
N ARG A 18 11.80 -1.80 -7.51
CA ARG A 18 10.58 -1.13 -7.09
C ARG A 18 9.41 -1.89 -7.69
N ILE A 19 8.56 -2.42 -6.81
CA ILE A 19 7.40 -3.22 -7.21
C ILE A 19 6.14 -2.44 -6.89
N PRO A 20 5.31 -2.10 -7.88
CA PRO A 20 4.07 -1.37 -7.60
C PRO A 20 3.11 -2.21 -6.76
N LEU A 21 2.37 -1.54 -5.89
CA LEU A 21 1.36 -2.19 -5.08
C LEU A 21 0.20 -2.64 -5.96
N PRO A 22 -0.44 -3.77 -5.62
CA PRO A 22 -1.59 -4.25 -6.39
C PRO A 22 -2.77 -3.30 -6.26
N ASP A 23 -3.63 -3.30 -7.26
CA ASP A 23 -4.88 -2.55 -7.22
C ASP A 23 -5.82 -3.17 -6.21
N GLY A 24 -6.71 -2.34 -5.67
CA GLY A 24 -7.70 -2.82 -4.72
C GLY A 24 -7.27 -2.83 -3.27
N LEU A 25 -6.06 -2.37 -2.98
CA LEU A 25 -5.59 -2.29 -1.62
C LEU A 25 -6.22 -1.05 -0.95
N LEU A 26 -6.92 -1.27 0.15
CA LEU A 26 -7.64 -0.21 0.84
C LEU A 26 -7.24 -0.13 2.31
N ALA A 27 -7.34 1.07 2.87
CA ALA A 27 -7.09 1.29 4.29
C ALA A 27 -7.91 2.48 4.78
N GLU A 28 -8.25 2.48 6.05
CA GLU A 28 -9.01 3.58 6.66
C GLU A 28 -8.11 4.74 7.05
N ASN A 29 -6.86 4.45 7.39
CA ASN A 29 -5.89 5.46 7.80
C ASN A 29 -4.48 4.92 7.62
N HIS A 30 -3.49 5.77 7.93
CA HIS A 30 -2.08 5.39 7.79
C HIS A 30 -1.70 4.21 8.68
N ASN A 31 -2.21 4.17 9.91
CA ASN A 31 -1.89 3.08 10.81
C ASN A 31 -2.36 1.75 10.27
N GLU A 32 -3.57 1.71 9.72
CA GLU A 32 -4.09 0.48 9.14
C GLU A 32 -3.27 0.03 7.96
N ALA A 33 -2.84 0.97 7.12
CA ALA A 33 -1.97 0.65 5.99
C ALA A 33 -0.65 0.05 6.46
N HIS A 34 -0.02 0.66 7.48
CA HIS A 34 1.21 0.13 8.05
C HIS A 34 1.02 -1.27 8.62
N GLU A 35 -0.09 -1.49 9.30
CA GLU A 35 -0.40 -2.82 9.86
C GLU A 35 -0.55 -3.86 8.76
N THR A 36 -1.13 -3.48 7.64
CA THR A 36 -1.28 -4.37 6.51
C THR A 36 0.09 -4.81 5.98
N PHE A 37 1.01 -3.85 5.82
CA PHE A 37 2.36 -4.17 5.36
C PHE A 37 3.11 -5.04 6.38
N ALA A 38 2.95 -4.72 7.66
CA ALA A 38 3.58 -5.52 8.71
C ALA A 38 3.08 -6.96 8.70
N ALA A 39 1.79 -7.15 8.49
CA ALA A 39 1.19 -8.49 8.43
C ALA A 39 1.72 -9.28 7.23
N MET A 40 2.09 -8.60 6.16
CA MET A 40 2.69 -9.24 4.99
C MET A 40 4.20 -9.43 5.11
N GLY A 41 4.79 -8.97 6.20
CA GLY A 41 6.23 -9.07 6.40
C GLY A 41 7.05 -8.08 5.58
N ILE A 42 6.41 -7.02 5.09
CA ILE A 42 7.07 -6.02 4.27
C ILE A 42 7.61 -4.93 5.17
N THR A 43 8.90 -4.65 5.08
CA THR A 43 9.56 -3.65 5.91
C THR A 43 10.01 -2.41 5.14
N GLN A 44 10.13 -2.51 3.84
CA GLN A 44 10.56 -1.40 3.01
C GLN A 44 9.51 -1.11 1.95
N TYR A 45 8.86 0.03 2.09
CA TYR A 45 7.77 0.41 1.21
C TYR A 45 7.57 1.92 1.30
N MET A 46 6.86 2.43 0.31
CA MET A 46 6.39 3.81 0.35
C MET A 46 4.98 3.81 -0.22
N PHE A 47 4.10 4.57 0.39
CA PHE A 47 2.72 4.62 -0.06
C PHE A 47 2.10 5.98 0.25
N ARG A 48 0.98 6.22 -0.39
CA ARG A 48 0.13 7.36 -0.06
C ARG A 48 -1.32 6.90 -0.09
N LEU A 49 -2.16 7.62 0.62
CA LEU A 49 -3.58 7.32 0.69
C LEU A 49 -4.33 8.28 -0.22
N ILE A 50 -5.18 7.71 -1.07
CA ILE A 50 -5.97 8.48 -2.01
C ILE A 50 -7.44 8.26 -1.65
N PRO A 51 -8.21 9.34 -1.38
CA PRO A 51 -9.62 9.18 -1.04
C PRO A 51 -10.37 8.44 -2.14
N VAL A 52 -11.21 7.51 -1.73
CA VAL A 52 -12.04 6.74 -2.64
C VAL A 52 -13.48 7.14 -2.40
N ALA A 53 -14.14 7.62 -3.43
CA ALA A 53 -15.54 7.93 -3.35
C ALA A 53 -16.34 6.63 -3.37
N ILE A 54 -17.15 6.43 -2.34
CA ILE A 54 -18.02 5.28 -2.26
C ILE A 54 -19.44 5.76 -2.47
N LYS A 55 -20.11 5.19 -3.44
CA LYS A 55 -21.50 5.51 -3.71
C LYS A 55 -22.38 4.59 -2.89
N GLU A 56 -23.13 5.18 -1.99
CA GLU A 56 -24.03 4.43 -1.16
C GLU A 56 -25.42 4.44 -1.75
N GLY A 57 -26.14 3.34 -1.53
CA GLY A 57 -27.51 3.26 -2.00
C GLY A 57 -27.64 2.98 -3.47
N GLU A 58 -26.57 2.66 -4.12
CA GLU A 58 -26.56 2.33 -5.55
C GLU A 58 -26.87 0.87 -5.78
#